data_79b232f0cdfc40895dd622c875402dbd
#
_entry.id   79b232f0cdfc40895dd622c875402dbd
#
_cell.length_a   1.000
_cell.length_b   1.000
_cell.length_c   1.000
_cell.angle_alpha   90.00
_cell.angle_beta   90.00
_cell.angle_gamma   90.00
#
_symmetry.space_group_name_H-M   'P 1'
#
loop_
_entity.id
_entity.type
_entity.pdbx_description
1 polymer ?
#
loop_
_entity_poly.entity_id
_entity_poly.type
_entity_poly.pdbx_seq_one_letter_code
_entity_poly.pdbx_strand_id
1 'polypeptide(L)'
;LRFGLDSTPRLVHRLDKDTSGVLLMARTAPMARALTAAFRHRTTRKIYWAALAGVPSPRMGTVKFGLVKAPGHGKGGEGEKMLCLHPGEVDRTPGAKHATTDFAVIEAAGTRTAWTALVPITGRAHQLRAHMAELGHPIVGDGKYGGSGQENLGDGWGAQLGGAISRKLHLHARSLSFAHPVTGARVHLTAPLPDHMSRTWETFQWRPKEVPDDPFEDMQ
;
A
#
# COMPACT_ATOMS: atom_id res chain seq x y z
N LEU A 1 3.04 20.00 14.85
CA LEU A 1 2.56 20.86 13.76
C LEU A 1 1.10 21.26 14.02
N ARG A 2 0.79 22.55 14.11
CA ARG A 2 -0.59 23.05 14.36
C ARG A 2 -1.29 23.58 13.10
N PHE A 3 -0.55 23.84 12.04
CA PHE A 3 -1.07 24.35 10.75
C PHE A 3 -1.99 25.57 10.90
N GLY A 4 -1.66 26.50 11.82
CA GLY A 4 -2.50 27.66 12.11
C GLY A 4 -3.80 27.37 12.87
N LEU A 5 -3.98 26.16 13.40
CA LEU A 5 -5.16 25.77 14.19
C LEU A 5 -4.93 25.99 15.69
N ASP A 6 -6.01 26.26 16.43
CA ASP A 6 -5.99 26.42 17.89
C ASP A 6 -5.61 25.14 18.62
N SER A 7 -5.91 23.99 18.04
CA SER A 7 -5.57 22.67 18.56
C SER A 7 -4.77 21.84 17.56
N THR A 8 -4.00 20.88 18.09
CA THR A 8 -3.23 19.95 17.25
C THR A 8 -4.16 19.02 16.44
N PRO A 9 -3.99 18.94 15.11
CA PRO A 9 -4.74 18.00 14.29
C PRO A 9 -4.54 16.55 14.73
N ARG A 10 -5.58 15.74 14.58
CA ARG A 10 -5.63 14.36 15.05
C ARG A 10 -5.55 13.39 13.88
N LEU A 11 -4.72 12.37 14.01
CA LEU A 11 -4.67 11.26 13.05
C LEU A 11 -5.98 10.47 13.09
N VAL A 12 -6.49 10.11 11.91
CA VAL A 12 -7.67 9.25 11.72
C VAL A 12 -7.31 7.94 11.02
N HIS A 13 -6.18 7.90 10.36
CA HIS A 13 -5.54 6.71 9.83
C HIS A 13 -4.02 6.90 9.83
N ARG A 14 -3.29 5.88 9.41
CA ARG A 14 -1.83 5.90 9.35
C ARG A 14 -1.33 5.37 8.01
N LEU A 15 -0.14 5.81 7.63
CA LEU A 15 0.71 5.18 6.63
C LEU A 15 1.82 4.42 7.34
N ASP A 16 2.29 3.32 6.76
CA ASP A 16 3.46 2.61 7.25
C ASP A 16 4.72 3.47 7.03
N LYS A 17 5.77 3.21 7.81
CA LYS A 17 7.07 3.85 7.61
C LYS A 17 7.50 3.66 6.15
N ASP A 18 8.04 4.70 5.56
CA ASP A 18 8.50 4.78 4.17
C ASP A 18 7.40 4.73 3.08
N THR A 19 6.13 4.56 3.45
CA THR A 19 5.00 4.73 2.53
C THR A 19 4.67 6.21 2.40
N SER A 20 4.65 6.70 1.17
CA SER A 20 4.25 8.08 0.85
C SER A 20 2.77 8.20 0.51
N GLY A 21 2.27 9.42 0.32
CA GLY A 21 0.95 9.68 -0.23
C GLY A 21 -0.03 10.40 0.69
N VAL A 22 -1.32 10.22 0.42
CA VAL A 22 -2.41 10.92 1.13
C VAL A 22 -2.48 10.50 2.59
N LEU A 23 -2.33 11.46 3.49
CA LEU A 23 -2.57 11.33 4.92
C LEU A 23 -3.63 12.34 5.36
N LEU A 24 -4.78 11.86 5.79
CA LEU A 24 -5.88 12.69 6.29
C LEU A 24 -5.77 12.90 7.79
N MET A 25 -5.93 14.15 8.23
CA MET A 25 -5.98 14.53 9.65
C MET A 25 -7.25 15.29 9.94
N ALA A 26 -7.84 15.08 11.09
CA ALA A 26 -9.00 15.82 11.55
C ALA A 26 -8.59 17.07 12.34
N ARG A 27 -9.26 18.20 12.08
CA ARG A 27 -8.99 19.46 12.78
C ARG A 27 -9.52 19.46 14.22
N THR A 28 -10.58 18.70 14.50
CA THR A 28 -11.24 18.66 15.82
C THR A 28 -11.46 17.23 16.30
N ALA A 29 -11.66 17.03 17.60
CA ALA A 29 -11.93 15.73 18.18
C ALA A 29 -13.26 15.08 17.69
N PRO A 30 -14.38 15.83 17.56
CA PRO A 30 -15.60 15.28 16.95
C PRO A 30 -15.38 14.79 15.52
N MET A 31 -14.69 15.57 14.69
CA MET A 31 -14.36 15.19 13.32
C MET A 31 -13.44 13.95 13.27
N ALA A 32 -12.47 13.85 14.19
CA ALA A 32 -11.63 12.66 14.28
C ALA A 32 -12.43 11.38 14.57
N ARG A 33 -13.41 11.45 15.47
CA ARG A 33 -14.31 10.32 15.76
C ARG A 33 -15.14 9.94 14.54
N ALA A 34 -15.76 10.93 13.89
CA ALA A 34 -16.61 10.73 12.73
C ALA A 34 -15.82 10.13 11.53
N LEU A 35 -14.64 10.66 11.22
CA LEU A 35 -13.77 10.12 10.18
C LEU A 35 -13.26 8.73 10.52
N THR A 36 -12.86 8.48 11.77
CA THR A 36 -12.41 7.13 12.19
C THR A 36 -13.54 6.11 12.03
N ALA A 37 -14.79 6.48 12.31
CA ALA A 37 -15.96 5.65 12.05
C ALA A 37 -16.15 5.40 10.55
N ALA A 38 -16.09 6.44 9.72
CA ALA A 38 -16.19 6.32 8.26
C ALA A 38 -15.11 5.39 7.67
N PHE A 39 -13.88 5.44 8.20
CA PHE A 39 -12.80 4.54 7.78
C PHE A 39 -12.99 3.06 8.21
N ARG A 40 -13.78 2.80 9.24
CA ARG A 40 -14.17 1.43 9.64
C ARG A 40 -15.27 0.87 8.75
N HIS A 41 -16.18 1.72 8.30
CA HIS A 41 -17.20 1.35 7.32
C HIS A 41 -16.57 1.33 5.92
N ARG A 42 -16.86 0.31 5.13
CA ARG A 42 -16.27 0.08 3.79
C ARG A 42 -16.64 1.13 2.73
N THR A 43 -17.13 2.30 3.15
CA THR A 43 -17.47 3.43 2.28
C THR A 43 -16.27 4.26 1.86
N THR A 44 -15.10 3.99 2.45
CA THR A 44 -13.84 4.66 2.13
C THR A 44 -13.07 3.84 1.10
N ARG A 45 -12.74 4.43 -0.04
CA ARG A 45 -11.91 3.81 -1.09
C ARG A 45 -10.48 4.34 -0.97
N LYS A 46 -9.53 3.44 -0.83
CA LYS A 46 -8.09 3.75 -0.78
C LYS A 46 -7.41 3.02 -1.92
N ILE A 47 -6.73 3.74 -2.79
CA ILE A 47 -5.95 3.14 -3.87
C ILE A 47 -4.49 3.49 -3.65
N TYR A 48 -3.66 2.47 -3.61
CA TYR A 48 -2.22 2.59 -3.56
C TYR A 48 -1.65 2.25 -4.93
N TRP A 49 -0.58 2.94 -5.31
CA TRP A 49 0.25 2.56 -6.44
C TRP A 49 1.55 1.97 -5.93
N ALA A 50 1.97 0.89 -6.54
CA ALA A 50 3.22 0.22 -6.24
C ALA A 50 3.94 -0.19 -7.51
N ALA A 51 5.26 -0.23 -7.47
CA ALA A 51 6.05 -1.01 -8.41
C ALA A 51 6.33 -2.37 -7.77
N LEU A 52 5.97 -3.45 -8.45
CA LEU A 52 6.20 -4.81 -7.99
C LEU A 52 7.39 -5.45 -8.71
N ALA A 53 8.08 -6.34 -8.04
CA ALA A 53 9.07 -7.23 -8.64
C ALA A 53 8.34 -8.32 -9.43
N GLY A 54 8.63 -8.42 -10.72
CA GLY A 54 7.89 -9.29 -11.63
C GLY A 54 6.49 -8.77 -11.97
N VAL A 55 5.75 -9.56 -12.69
CA VAL A 55 4.40 -9.24 -13.16
C VAL A 55 3.43 -10.31 -12.68
N PRO A 56 2.47 -9.99 -11.81
CA PRO A 56 1.46 -10.95 -11.37
C PRO A 56 0.68 -11.57 -12.52
N SER A 57 0.44 -12.87 -12.41
CA SER A 57 -0.42 -13.62 -13.32
C SER A 57 -1.41 -14.46 -12.50
N PRO A 58 -2.72 -14.19 -12.59
CA PRO A 58 -3.39 -13.20 -13.45
C PRO A 58 -2.99 -11.75 -13.11
N ARG A 59 -3.20 -10.83 -14.07
CA ARG A 59 -2.86 -9.40 -13.88
C ARG A 59 -3.78 -8.65 -12.91
N MET A 60 -4.86 -9.26 -12.48
CA MET A 60 -5.88 -8.71 -11.62
C MET A 60 -6.44 -9.80 -10.73
N GLY A 61 -6.70 -9.49 -9.47
CA GLY A 61 -7.24 -10.48 -8.54
C GLY A 61 -7.36 -9.98 -7.10
N THR A 62 -7.75 -10.91 -6.25
CA THR A 62 -7.91 -10.69 -4.80
C THR A 62 -7.01 -11.64 -4.02
N VAL A 63 -6.17 -11.08 -3.16
CA VAL A 63 -5.31 -11.81 -2.23
C VAL A 63 -6.03 -11.91 -0.89
N LYS A 64 -6.22 -13.14 -0.40
CA LYS A 64 -6.89 -13.44 0.88
C LYS A 64 -5.97 -14.31 1.74
N PHE A 65 -5.22 -13.67 2.65
CA PHE A 65 -4.44 -14.34 3.67
C PHE A 65 -4.76 -13.78 5.03
N GLY A 66 -4.43 -14.54 6.08
CA GLY A 66 -4.35 -13.99 7.42
C GLY A 66 -3.04 -13.25 7.63
N LEU A 67 -3.04 -12.34 8.59
CA LEU A 67 -1.82 -11.66 9.04
C LEU A 67 -1.67 -11.82 10.54
N VAL A 68 -0.48 -12.27 10.97
CA VAL A 68 -0.09 -12.38 12.37
C VAL A 68 1.26 -11.68 12.57
N LYS A 69 1.46 -11.15 13.75
CA LYS A 69 2.74 -10.52 14.12
C LYS A 69 3.83 -11.59 14.25
N ALA A 70 4.97 -11.37 13.60
CA ALA A 70 6.12 -12.27 13.70
C ALA A 70 6.63 -12.34 15.15
N PRO A 71 6.96 -13.54 15.68
CA PRO A 71 7.58 -13.68 17.01
C PRO A 71 8.90 -12.91 17.09
N GLY A 72 9.20 -12.34 18.26
CA GLY A 72 10.48 -11.65 18.52
C GLY A 72 10.62 -10.24 17.96
N HIS A 73 9.65 -9.72 17.22
CA HIS A 73 9.69 -8.41 16.59
C HIS A 73 8.76 -7.40 17.31
N GLY A 74 8.95 -7.19 18.61
CA GLY A 74 7.95 -6.40 19.35
C GLY A 74 8.44 -5.49 20.47
N LYS A 75 9.66 -5.65 20.98
CA LYS A 75 10.25 -4.75 21.98
C LYS A 75 11.72 -4.52 21.65
N GLY A 76 12.03 -3.36 21.09
CA GLY A 76 13.40 -2.91 20.83
C GLY A 76 14.09 -3.45 19.57
N GLY A 77 13.42 -4.25 18.76
CA GLY A 77 13.89 -4.65 17.43
C GLY A 77 13.38 -3.72 16.33
N GLU A 78 14.01 -3.76 15.17
CA GLU A 78 13.69 -2.92 14.01
C GLU A 78 12.26 -3.17 13.46
N GLY A 79 11.28 -2.75 14.19
CA GLY A 79 9.90 -2.62 13.71
C GLY A 79 9.15 -3.95 13.50
N GLU A 80 7.87 -3.82 13.54
CA GLU A 80 6.89 -4.88 13.38
C GLU A 80 7.00 -5.56 12.01
N LYS A 81 7.10 -6.91 11.98
CA LYS A 81 6.96 -7.71 10.77
C LYS A 81 5.70 -8.57 10.87
N MET A 82 4.94 -8.65 9.78
CA MET A 82 3.76 -9.52 9.69
C MET A 82 4.09 -10.77 8.89
N LEU A 83 3.53 -11.90 9.31
CA LEU A 83 3.57 -13.16 8.56
C LEU A 83 2.21 -13.41 7.94
N CYS A 84 2.21 -13.89 6.71
CA CYS A 84 1.00 -14.38 6.06
C CYS A 84 0.66 -15.78 6.55
N LEU A 85 -0.64 -16.03 6.73
CA LEU A 85 -1.19 -17.32 7.09
C LEU A 85 -2.25 -17.72 6.07
N HIS A 86 -2.31 -19.02 5.77
CA HIS A 86 -3.41 -19.55 4.98
C HIS A 86 -4.76 -19.23 5.64
N PRO A 87 -5.81 -18.87 4.88
CA PRO A 87 -7.10 -18.47 5.46
C PRO A 87 -7.68 -19.46 6.49
N GLY A 88 -7.49 -20.76 6.27
CA GLY A 88 -7.96 -21.81 7.18
C GLY A 88 -7.23 -21.91 8.53
N GLU A 89 -6.10 -21.20 8.69
CA GLU A 89 -5.29 -21.21 9.91
C GLU A 89 -5.54 -19.97 10.78
N VAL A 90 -6.19 -18.94 10.23
CA VAL A 90 -6.34 -17.63 10.89
C VAL A 90 -7.08 -17.75 12.21
N ASP A 91 -8.22 -18.46 12.22
CA ASP A 91 -9.06 -18.58 13.41
C ASP A 91 -8.45 -19.49 14.49
N ARG A 92 -7.45 -20.30 14.13
CA ARG A 92 -6.72 -21.20 15.03
C ARG A 92 -5.44 -20.60 15.58
N THR A 93 -5.01 -19.45 15.00
CA THR A 93 -3.73 -18.81 15.36
C THR A 93 -3.99 -17.58 16.22
N PRO A 94 -3.56 -17.58 17.50
CA PRO A 94 -3.74 -16.44 18.40
C PRO A 94 -3.14 -15.16 17.81
N GLY A 95 -3.94 -14.08 17.81
CA GLY A 95 -3.52 -12.76 17.32
C GLY A 95 -3.55 -12.59 15.79
N ALA A 96 -3.83 -13.65 15.04
CA ALA A 96 -4.02 -13.56 13.60
C ALA A 96 -5.32 -12.85 13.24
N LYS A 97 -5.35 -12.19 12.09
CA LYS A 97 -6.54 -11.50 11.58
C LYS A 97 -6.65 -11.70 10.07
N HIS A 98 -7.86 -11.98 9.59
CA HIS A 98 -8.13 -12.00 8.16
C HIS A 98 -7.77 -10.68 7.49
N ALA A 99 -7.18 -10.78 6.32
CA ALA A 99 -6.81 -9.64 5.50
C ALA A 99 -7.15 -9.92 4.02
N THR A 100 -7.61 -8.89 3.33
CA THR A 100 -8.01 -8.96 1.92
C THR A 100 -7.48 -7.75 1.18
N THR A 101 -6.82 -7.98 0.05
CA THR A 101 -6.25 -6.96 -0.84
C THR A 101 -6.65 -7.26 -2.27
N ASP A 102 -7.26 -6.29 -2.95
CA ASP A 102 -7.43 -6.36 -4.39
C ASP A 102 -6.22 -5.74 -5.10
N PHE A 103 -5.84 -6.30 -6.24
CA PHE A 103 -4.76 -5.77 -7.06
C PHE A 103 -5.14 -5.77 -8.54
N ALA A 104 -4.62 -4.80 -9.27
CA ALA A 104 -4.73 -4.70 -10.71
C ALA A 104 -3.42 -4.16 -11.30
N VAL A 105 -2.80 -4.92 -12.19
CA VAL A 105 -1.64 -4.46 -12.95
C VAL A 105 -2.08 -3.43 -13.97
N ILE A 106 -1.61 -2.21 -13.82
CA ILE A 106 -1.88 -1.10 -14.74
C ILE A 106 -0.99 -1.25 -15.97
N GLU A 107 0.31 -1.36 -15.75
CA GLU A 107 1.29 -1.46 -16.82
C GLU A 107 2.48 -2.32 -16.37
N ALA A 108 3.23 -2.88 -17.31
CA ALA A 108 4.38 -3.72 -17.03
C ALA A 108 5.56 -3.35 -17.93
N ALA A 109 6.77 -3.40 -17.37
CA ALA A 109 8.01 -3.28 -18.12
C ALA A 109 8.63 -4.66 -18.33
N GLY A 110 8.28 -5.27 -19.45
CA GLY A 110 8.62 -6.66 -19.75
C GLY A 110 8.02 -7.61 -18.71
N THR A 111 8.82 -8.56 -18.24
CA THR A 111 8.45 -9.52 -17.19
C THR A 111 9.00 -9.14 -15.81
N ARG A 112 9.74 -8.04 -15.70
CA ARG A 112 10.57 -7.73 -14.53
C ARG A 112 9.89 -6.88 -13.48
N THR A 113 9.03 -5.98 -13.89
CA THR A 113 8.34 -5.07 -12.96
C THR A 113 6.98 -4.70 -13.50
N ALA A 114 6.06 -4.45 -12.58
CA ALA A 114 4.71 -4.03 -12.90
C ALA A 114 4.31 -2.83 -12.03
N TRP A 115 3.76 -1.81 -12.66
CA TRP A 115 2.98 -0.79 -11.98
C TRP A 115 1.60 -1.36 -11.64
N THR A 116 1.28 -1.42 -10.37
CA THR A 116 0.10 -2.10 -9.88
C THR A 116 -0.70 -1.20 -8.95
N ALA A 117 -2.00 -1.14 -9.15
CA ALA A 117 -2.94 -0.58 -8.19
C ALA A 117 -3.27 -1.63 -7.12
N LEU A 118 -3.29 -1.21 -5.85
CA LEU A 118 -3.58 -2.05 -4.71
C LEU A 118 -4.70 -1.41 -3.87
N VAL A 119 -5.72 -2.18 -3.51
CA VAL A 119 -6.81 -1.74 -2.64
C VAL A 119 -6.86 -2.61 -1.38
N PRO A 120 -6.51 -2.06 -0.20
CA PRO A 120 -6.69 -2.77 1.05
C PRO A 120 -8.18 -2.76 1.45
N ILE A 121 -8.87 -3.88 1.25
CA ILE A 121 -10.26 -4.07 1.70
C ILE A 121 -10.32 -4.11 3.23
N THR A 122 -9.31 -4.68 3.85
CA THR A 122 -9.03 -4.60 5.29
C THR A 122 -7.82 -3.69 5.52
N GLY A 123 -7.63 -3.18 6.74
CA GLY A 123 -6.53 -2.25 7.09
C GLY A 123 -5.60 -2.82 8.15
N ARG A 124 -4.83 -3.89 7.85
CA ARG A 124 -3.85 -4.47 8.77
C ARG A 124 -2.48 -3.83 8.58
N ALA A 125 -1.66 -3.87 9.64
CA ALA A 125 -0.27 -3.39 9.55
C ALA A 125 0.48 -4.12 8.43
N HIS A 126 1.25 -3.40 7.64
CA HIS A 126 2.04 -3.89 6.51
C HIS A 126 1.28 -4.79 5.50
N GLN A 127 -0.04 -4.72 5.47
CA GLN A 127 -0.88 -5.65 4.70
C GLN A 127 -0.47 -5.74 3.24
N LEU A 128 -0.38 -4.63 2.52
CA LEU A 128 -0.04 -4.61 1.11
C LEU A 128 1.35 -5.19 0.85
N ARG A 129 2.31 -4.86 1.71
CA ARG A 129 3.69 -5.33 1.63
C ARG A 129 3.79 -6.84 1.80
N ALA A 130 3.16 -7.37 2.86
CA ALA A 130 3.15 -8.81 3.16
C ALA A 130 2.40 -9.60 2.09
N HIS A 131 1.22 -9.14 1.65
CA HIS A 131 0.42 -9.79 0.62
C HIS A 131 1.12 -9.86 -0.74
N MET A 132 1.76 -8.77 -1.18
CA MET A 132 2.48 -8.78 -2.45
C MET A 132 3.72 -9.67 -2.41
N ALA A 133 4.43 -9.73 -1.29
CA ALA A 133 5.53 -10.66 -1.09
C ALA A 133 5.08 -12.12 -1.09
N GLU A 134 3.95 -12.43 -0.42
CA GLU A 134 3.36 -13.78 -0.38
C GLU A 134 2.88 -14.22 -1.77
N LEU A 135 2.37 -13.28 -2.57
CA LEU A 135 2.00 -13.54 -3.98
C LEU A 135 3.22 -13.82 -4.87
N GLY A 136 4.45 -13.67 -4.34
CA GLY A 136 5.70 -13.84 -5.10
C GLY A 136 6.16 -12.58 -5.85
N HIS A 137 5.48 -11.44 -5.64
CA HIS A 137 5.75 -10.18 -6.30
C HIS A 137 5.96 -9.05 -5.28
N PRO A 138 7.05 -9.08 -4.49
CA PRO A 138 7.29 -8.07 -3.46
C PRO A 138 7.39 -6.67 -4.05
N ILE A 139 7.08 -5.67 -3.23
CA ILE A 139 7.17 -4.27 -3.64
C ILE A 139 8.64 -3.87 -3.79
N VAL A 140 8.95 -3.15 -4.84
CA VAL A 140 10.29 -2.59 -5.12
C VAL A 140 10.78 -1.77 -3.95
N GLY A 141 12.02 -2.03 -3.51
CA GLY A 141 12.65 -1.32 -2.39
C GLY A 141 12.11 -1.74 -1.01
N ASP A 142 11.34 -2.83 -0.91
CA ASP A 142 10.89 -3.36 0.36
C ASP A 142 11.93 -4.29 1.00
N GLY A 143 12.89 -3.75 1.73
CA GLY A 143 13.93 -4.52 2.41
C GLY A 143 13.42 -5.44 3.52
N LYS A 144 12.16 -5.27 3.97
CA LYS A 144 11.58 -6.12 5.02
C LYS A 144 10.90 -7.38 4.49
N TYR A 145 10.23 -7.26 3.34
CA TYR A 145 9.43 -8.33 2.72
C TYR A 145 10.01 -8.83 1.41
N GLY A 146 10.88 -8.06 0.78
CA GLY A 146 11.47 -8.39 -0.51
C GLY A 146 12.50 -9.52 -0.51
N GLY A 147 13.00 -9.90 0.67
CA GLY A 147 14.03 -10.91 0.82
C GLY A 147 15.37 -10.54 0.16
N SER A 148 16.32 -11.47 0.17
CA SER A 148 17.65 -11.30 -0.45
C SER A 148 17.61 -11.18 -1.98
N GLY A 149 16.52 -11.57 -2.62
CA GLY A 149 16.32 -11.42 -4.07
C GLY A 149 16.20 -9.97 -4.57
N GLN A 150 16.03 -9.01 -3.66
CA GLN A 150 16.12 -7.57 -3.99
C GLN A 150 17.53 -7.00 -3.76
N GLU A 151 18.36 -7.68 -3.01
CA GLU A 151 19.78 -7.39 -2.91
C GLU A 151 20.48 -8.01 -4.12
N ASN A 152 21.03 -7.15 -4.90
CA ASN A 152 21.73 -7.38 -6.13
C ASN A 152 22.85 -8.43 -5.99
N LEU A 153 22.56 -9.68 -6.28
CA LEU A 153 23.54 -10.78 -6.36
C LEU A 153 24.06 -11.01 -7.81
N GLY A 154 24.06 -9.94 -8.63
CA GLY A 154 24.59 -10.02 -10.00
C GLY A 154 23.56 -10.45 -11.05
N ASP A 155 22.59 -11.22 -10.70
CA ASP A 155 21.39 -11.60 -11.46
C ASP A 155 20.12 -11.06 -10.80
N GLY A 156 20.29 -10.42 -9.65
CA GLY A 156 19.23 -9.88 -8.82
C GLY A 156 18.43 -8.80 -9.55
N TRP A 157 17.20 -8.76 -9.21
CA TRP A 157 16.17 -7.89 -9.75
C TRP A 157 16.59 -6.41 -9.81
N GLY A 158 17.30 -5.89 -8.79
CA GLY A 158 17.80 -4.51 -8.76
C GLY A 158 18.92 -4.22 -9.78
N ALA A 159 19.80 -5.18 -10.10
CA ALA A 159 20.88 -5.01 -11.07
C ALA A 159 20.36 -4.93 -12.50
N GLN A 160 19.26 -5.60 -12.76
CA GLN A 160 18.72 -5.68 -14.10
C GLN A 160 17.76 -4.52 -14.44
N LEU A 161 17.33 -3.74 -13.45
CA LEU A 161 16.58 -2.51 -13.64
C LEU A 161 17.50 -1.30 -13.85
N GLY A 162 18.81 -1.48 -13.70
CA GLY A 162 19.79 -0.42 -13.79
C GLY A 162 19.88 0.44 -12.52
N GLY A 163 20.98 1.18 -12.37
CA GLY A 163 21.25 2.05 -11.22
C GLY A 163 20.29 3.25 -11.08
N ALA A 164 19.37 3.44 -12.03
CA ALA A 164 18.38 4.51 -12.01
C ALA A 164 17.22 4.24 -11.06
N ILE A 165 16.97 2.98 -10.67
CA ILE A 165 15.86 2.62 -9.78
C ILE A 165 16.27 2.77 -8.33
N SER A 166 15.55 3.61 -7.59
CA SER A 166 15.79 3.87 -6.18
C SER A 166 15.54 2.63 -5.32
N ARG A 167 16.36 2.46 -4.27
CA ARG A 167 16.15 1.43 -3.23
C ARG A 167 15.08 1.79 -2.21
N LYS A 168 14.45 2.96 -2.31
CA LYS A 168 13.34 3.36 -1.43
C LYS A 168 12.09 2.56 -1.79
N LEU A 169 11.23 2.36 -0.79
CA LEU A 169 9.96 1.65 -0.95
C LEU A 169 9.08 2.31 -2.02
N HIS A 170 8.70 1.55 -3.04
CA HIS A 170 7.80 2.00 -4.11
C HIS A 170 6.35 1.66 -3.79
N LEU A 171 5.86 2.21 -2.66
CA LEU A 171 4.46 2.12 -2.22
C LEU A 171 3.94 3.52 -1.89
N HIS A 172 2.84 3.91 -2.53
CA HIS A 172 2.30 5.25 -2.47
C HIS A 172 0.78 5.22 -2.31
N ALA A 173 0.26 5.83 -1.24
CA ALA A 173 -1.17 6.06 -1.06
C ALA A 173 -1.64 7.11 -2.08
N ARG A 174 -2.00 6.65 -3.29
CA ARG A 174 -2.28 7.49 -4.45
C ARG A 174 -3.55 8.29 -4.29
N SER A 175 -4.65 7.63 -3.90
CA SER A 175 -5.93 8.31 -3.74
C SER A 175 -6.72 7.82 -2.53
N LEU A 176 -7.58 8.71 -2.05
CA LEU A 176 -8.49 8.49 -0.94
C LEU A 176 -9.84 9.11 -1.26
N SER A 177 -10.88 8.31 -1.24
CA SER A 177 -12.25 8.74 -1.49
C SER A 177 -13.14 8.36 -0.32
N PHE A 178 -13.94 9.29 0.19
CA PHE A 178 -14.86 9.06 1.32
C PHE A 178 -16.03 10.05 1.31
N ALA A 179 -17.10 9.74 2.01
CA ALA A 179 -18.17 10.70 2.27
C ALA A 179 -17.81 11.62 3.42
N HIS A 180 -17.90 12.94 3.23
CA HIS A 180 -17.61 13.90 4.30
C HIS A 180 -18.63 13.71 5.44
N PRO A 181 -18.18 13.51 6.70
CA PRO A 181 -19.07 13.07 7.80
C PRO A 181 -20.20 14.04 8.16
N VAL A 182 -20.07 15.32 7.83
CA VAL A 182 -21.06 16.35 8.14
C VAL A 182 -21.94 16.67 6.95
N THR A 183 -21.33 16.84 5.76
CA THR A 183 -22.08 17.29 4.56
C THR A 183 -22.58 16.14 3.70
N GLY A 184 -22.07 14.91 3.90
CA GLY A 184 -22.34 13.77 3.03
C GLY A 184 -21.68 13.85 1.65
N ALA A 185 -21.08 14.98 1.31
CA ALA A 185 -20.46 15.18 0.00
C ALA A 185 -19.29 14.20 -0.22
N ARG A 186 -19.17 13.67 -1.44
CA ARG A 186 -18.02 12.82 -1.80
C ARG A 186 -16.77 13.67 -1.88
N VAL A 187 -15.76 13.28 -1.10
CA VAL A 187 -14.42 13.88 -1.12
C VAL A 187 -13.50 12.90 -1.84
N HIS A 188 -12.76 13.39 -2.82
CA HIS A 188 -11.71 12.63 -3.51
C HIS A 188 -10.39 13.41 -3.41
N LEU A 189 -9.36 12.75 -2.92
CA LEU A 189 -8.03 13.33 -2.72
C LEU A 189 -7.01 12.47 -3.47
N THR A 190 -6.09 13.13 -4.15
CA THR A 190 -5.01 12.46 -4.89
C THR A 190 -3.67 13.09 -4.50
N ALA A 191 -2.66 12.27 -4.24
CA ALA A 191 -1.29 12.73 -3.99
C ALA A 191 -0.41 12.54 -5.23
N PRO A 192 0.47 13.51 -5.57
CA PRO A 192 1.48 13.32 -6.61
C PRO A 192 2.48 12.25 -6.19
N LEU A 193 3.08 11.56 -7.15
CA LEU A 193 4.14 10.60 -6.88
C LEU A 193 5.35 11.30 -6.22
N PRO A 194 6.01 10.66 -5.26
CA PRO A 194 7.27 11.17 -4.72
C PRO A 194 8.39 11.04 -5.78
N ASP A 195 9.42 11.87 -5.67
CA ASP A 195 10.49 11.99 -6.67
C ASP A 195 11.10 10.65 -7.09
N HIS A 196 11.35 9.75 -6.12
CA HIS A 196 11.96 8.47 -6.45
C HIS A 196 11.04 7.57 -7.28
N MET A 197 9.73 7.60 -7.03
CA MET A 197 8.75 6.87 -7.84
C MET A 197 8.52 7.55 -9.19
N SER A 198 8.45 8.89 -9.24
CA SER A 198 8.35 9.63 -10.50
C SER A 198 9.50 9.26 -11.46
N ARG A 199 10.74 9.22 -10.96
CA ARG A 199 11.90 8.80 -11.76
C ARG A 199 11.79 7.35 -12.25
N THR A 200 11.28 6.45 -11.44
CA THR A 200 11.03 5.06 -11.84
C THR A 200 9.97 4.98 -12.93
N TRP A 201 8.86 5.74 -12.78
CA TRP A 201 7.81 5.82 -13.80
C TRP A 201 8.33 6.39 -15.13
N GLU A 202 9.14 7.46 -15.08
CA GLU A 202 9.80 8.03 -16.25
C GLU A 202 10.73 7.03 -16.93
N THR A 203 11.52 6.27 -16.15
CA THR A 203 12.43 5.25 -16.69
C THR A 203 11.69 4.17 -17.49
N PHE A 204 10.52 3.76 -17.04
CA PHE A 204 9.69 2.77 -17.72
C PHE A 204 8.66 3.39 -18.67
N GLN A 205 8.65 4.72 -18.83
CA GLN A 205 7.71 5.48 -19.68
C GLN A 205 6.24 5.28 -19.26
N TRP A 206 5.98 4.93 -18.02
CA TRP A 206 4.65 4.81 -17.45
C TRP A 206 4.01 6.20 -17.29
N ARG A 207 2.75 6.33 -17.71
CA ARG A 207 2.06 7.62 -17.82
C ARG A 207 0.92 7.76 -16.79
N PRO A 208 1.17 8.34 -15.61
CA PRO A 208 0.15 8.47 -14.55
C PRO A 208 -1.12 9.21 -14.96
N LYS A 209 -1.04 10.11 -15.94
CA LYS A 209 -2.18 10.91 -16.41
C LYS A 209 -3.16 10.13 -17.30
N GLU A 210 -2.76 8.98 -17.82
CA GLU A 210 -3.56 8.15 -18.73
C GLU A 210 -4.34 7.05 -17.98
N VAL A 211 -4.14 6.94 -16.66
CA VAL A 211 -4.78 5.92 -15.83
C VAL A 211 -6.07 6.45 -15.22
N PRO A 212 -7.17 5.70 -15.27
CA PRO A 212 -8.42 6.09 -14.62
C PRO A 212 -8.24 6.23 -13.10
N ASP A 213 -9.11 7.03 -12.48
CA ASP A 213 -9.07 7.28 -11.03
C ASP A 213 -9.27 5.99 -10.22
N ASP A 214 -10.05 5.05 -10.72
CA ASP A 214 -10.21 3.71 -10.17
C ASP A 214 -9.95 2.63 -11.24
N PRO A 215 -8.76 2.01 -11.27
CA PRO A 215 -8.42 0.94 -12.21
C PRO A 215 -9.22 -0.36 -12.03
N PHE A 216 -10.12 -0.42 -11.07
CA PHE A 216 -10.93 -1.60 -10.74
C PHE A 216 -12.40 -1.43 -11.18
N GLU A 217 -12.77 -0.36 -11.88
CA GLU A 217 -14.15 -0.15 -12.32
C GLU A 217 -14.64 -1.28 -13.24
N ASP A 218 -13.74 -1.89 -14.00
CA ASP A 218 -14.04 -3.03 -14.89
C ASP A 218 -14.12 -4.39 -14.15
N MET A 219 -13.92 -4.41 -12.82
CA MET A 219 -13.99 -5.64 -12.01
C MET A 219 -15.39 -5.92 -11.43
N GLN A 220 -16.38 -5.09 -11.70
CA GLN A 220 -17.74 -5.22 -11.13
C GLN A 220 -18.67 -6.04 -12.04
#